data_d3b3d49c05616cada2f81709fab12415
#
_entry.id   d3b3d49c05616cada2f81709fab12415
#
_cell.length_a   1.000
_cell.length_b   1.000
_cell.length_c   1.000
_cell.angle_alpha   90.00
_cell.angle_beta   90.00
_cell.angle_gamma   90.00
#
_symmetry.space_group_name_H-M   'P 1'
#
loop_
_entity.id
_entity.type
_entity.pdbx_description
1 polymer ?
#
loop_
_entity_poly.entity_id
_entity_poly.type
_entity_poly.pdbx_seq_one_letter_code
_entity_poly.pdbx_strand_id
1 'polypeptide(L)'
;FMTTKNELFEKIEAQKEKLWEMADFIFDHPEYRGKEYQACDLLTKYLTDNGFSVEKSVGGYETSFRAEWKHGEGGPVIGILCEYDALEGLGHGCGHHMQGPSCLGAAVALKECAGEEPFTLVVYGTPAEETLGSKCDMIKNGCFHELDAAFMMHGSPTTCTDVKCLADQSFRVTFHGKRAHAALAPEQGRSAFDALLVAFNGIEFLREHVPDDVRMHYTVAELPGPANVVPVKSVGKFSLRSFSKEELKGVVSRFKDIIKGAALIAGVDYELEPVSYTHLR
;
A
#
# COMPACT_ATOMS: atom_id res chain seq x y z
N PHE A 1 -38.88 3.06 6.77
CA PHE A 1 -38.32 4.29 7.32
C PHE A 1 -36.83 4.30 7.05
N MET A 2 -36.29 5.35 6.36
CA MET A 2 -34.84 5.51 6.21
C MET A 2 -34.23 5.83 7.59
N THR A 3 -33.27 5.04 8.02
CA THR A 3 -32.45 5.32 9.21
C THR A 3 -31.80 6.70 9.10
N THR A 4 -31.89 7.50 10.13
CA THR A 4 -31.29 8.83 10.14
C THR A 4 -29.78 8.73 10.44
N LYS A 5 -29.01 9.71 10.00
CA LYS A 5 -27.59 9.83 10.33
C LYS A 5 -27.36 9.89 11.85
N ASN A 6 -28.30 10.49 12.60
CA ASN A 6 -28.20 10.60 14.05
C ASN A 6 -28.34 9.23 14.74
N GLU A 7 -29.28 8.39 14.29
CA GLU A 7 -29.41 7.02 14.82
C GLU A 7 -28.15 6.19 14.63
N LEU A 8 -27.50 6.31 13.46
CA LEU A 8 -26.21 5.65 13.21
C LEU A 8 -25.13 6.16 14.18
N PHE A 9 -25.06 7.46 14.42
CA PHE A 9 -24.09 8.03 15.35
C PHE A 9 -24.35 7.60 16.80
N GLU A 10 -25.60 7.50 17.25
CA GLU A 10 -25.94 6.96 18.57
C GLU A 10 -25.47 5.51 18.72
N LYS A 11 -25.62 4.69 17.68
CA LYS A 11 -25.14 3.31 17.67
C LYS A 11 -23.62 3.21 17.72
N ILE A 12 -22.89 4.09 17.03
CA ILE A 12 -21.43 4.16 17.10
C ILE A 12 -21.00 4.63 18.51
N GLU A 13 -21.64 5.67 19.05
CA GLU A 13 -21.31 6.19 20.38
C GLU A 13 -21.53 5.15 21.48
N ALA A 14 -22.57 4.31 21.35
CA ALA A 14 -22.81 3.23 22.29
C ALA A 14 -21.71 2.15 22.30
N GLN A 15 -20.93 2.04 21.24
CA GLN A 15 -19.82 1.08 21.11
C GLN A 15 -18.45 1.69 21.46
N LYS A 16 -18.35 3.00 21.67
CA LYS A 16 -17.06 3.72 21.64
C LYS A 16 -16.02 3.19 22.61
N GLU A 17 -16.40 2.87 23.84
CA GLU A 17 -15.47 2.36 24.85
C GLU A 17 -14.82 1.06 24.36
N LYS A 18 -15.62 0.17 23.76
CA LYS A 18 -15.11 -1.10 23.20
C LYS A 18 -14.23 -0.88 22.00
N LEU A 19 -14.58 0.06 21.12
CA LEU A 19 -13.78 0.41 19.95
C LEU A 19 -12.43 1.03 20.36
N TRP A 20 -12.43 1.87 21.39
CA TRP A 20 -11.20 2.44 21.95
C TRP A 20 -10.30 1.37 22.58
N GLU A 21 -10.85 0.49 23.42
CA GLU A 21 -10.10 -0.65 23.97
C GLU A 21 -9.42 -1.49 22.87
N MET A 22 -10.10 -1.72 21.75
CA MET A 22 -9.55 -2.45 20.63
C MET A 22 -8.44 -1.66 19.92
N ALA A 23 -8.63 -0.37 19.72
CA ALA A 23 -7.62 0.49 19.10
C ALA A 23 -6.36 0.59 19.95
N ASP A 24 -6.51 0.79 21.28
CA ASP A 24 -5.40 0.84 22.23
C ASP A 24 -4.65 -0.50 22.28
N PHE A 25 -5.40 -1.62 22.30
CA PHE A 25 -4.77 -2.94 22.28
C PHE A 25 -3.91 -3.15 21.02
N ILE A 26 -4.44 -2.82 19.82
CA ILE A 26 -3.69 -2.96 18.57
C ILE A 26 -2.47 -2.02 18.57
N PHE A 27 -2.61 -0.80 19.09
CA PHE A 27 -1.52 0.16 19.21
C PHE A 27 -0.37 -0.36 20.09
N ASP A 28 -0.71 -0.95 21.23
CA ASP A 28 0.27 -1.48 22.20
C ASP A 28 0.91 -2.81 21.75
N HIS A 29 0.32 -3.51 20.76
CA HIS A 29 0.81 -4.78 20.23
C HIS A 29 1.05 -4.69 18.71
N PRO A 30 2.02 -3.88 18.25
CA PRO A 30 2.26 -3.68 16.82
C PRO A 30 2.75 -4.95 16.13
N GLU A 31 2.06 -5.35 15.07
CA GLU A 31 2.36 -6.52 14.25
C GLU A 31 2.59 -6.11 12.79
N TYR A 32 3.36 -6.89 12.01
CA TYR A 32 3.90 -6.49 10.71
C TYR A 32 3.85 -7.61 9.67
N ARG A 33 3.80 -7.23 8.39
CA ARG A 33 4.17 -8.08 7.23
C ARG A 33 3.35 -9.37 7.09
N GLY A 34 2.06 -9.34 7.33
CA GLY A 34 1.18 -10.49 7.21
C GLY A 34 1.22 -11.42 8.45
N LYS A 35 1.70 -10.91 9.58
CA LYS A 35 1.73 -11.60 10.87
C LYS A 35 0.91 -10.87 11.95
N GLU A 36 -0.12 -10.18 11.52
CA GLU A 36 -1.02 -9.40 12.37
C GLU A 36 -2.06 -10.31 13.05
N TYR A 37 -1.60 -11.35 13.76
CA TYR A 37 -2.44 -12.41 14.33
C TYR A 37 -3.34 -11.90 15.45
N GLN A 38 -2.80 -11.12 16.38
CA GLN A 38 -3.55 -10.61 17.53
C GLN A 38 -4.61 -9.60 17.09
N ALA A 39 -4.25 -8.68 16.17
CA ALA A 39 -5.19 -7.73 15.61
C ALA A 39 -6.30 -8.46 14.83
N CYS A 40 -5.97 -9.43 13.98
CA CYS A 40 -6.93 -10.24 13.24
C CYS A 40 -7.88 -10.98 14.19
N ASP A 41 -7.36 -11.64 15.24
CA ASP A 41 -8.17 -12.38 16.22
C ASP A 41 -9.12 -11.46 16.97
N LEU A 42 -8.65 -10.30 17.41
CA LEU A 42 -9.45 -9.30 18.11
C LEU A 42 -10.61 -8.79 17.24
N LEU A 43 -10.30 -8.38 16.02
CA LEU A 43 -11.27 -7.81 15.07
C LEU A 43 -12.30 -8.86 14.65
N THR A 44 -11.86 -10.08 14.32
CA THR A 44 -12.77 -11.17 13.93
C THR A 44 -13.66 -11.64 15.07
N LYS A 45 -13.13 -11.68 16.30
CA LYS A 45 -13.94 -11.98 17.48
C LYS A 45 -15.05 -10.95 17.66
N TYR A 46 -14.74 -9.66 17.56
CA TYR A 46 -15.74 -8.60 17.67
C TYR A 46 -16.86 -8.75 16.63
N LEU A 47 -16.52 -9.03 15.38
CA LEU A 47 -17.51 -9.26 14.31
C LEU A 47 -18.37 -10.50 14.58
N THR A 48 -17.76 -11.59 15.04
CA THR A 48 -18.48 -12.83 15.39
C THR A 48 -19.45 -12.58 16.54
N ASP A 49 -19.00 -11.90 17.59
CA ASP A 49 -19.83 -11.56 18.76
C ASP A 49 -21.02 -10.65 18.36
N ASN A 50 -20.87 -9.89 17.27
CA ASN A 50 -21.94 -9.05 16.71
C ASN A 50 -22.69 -9.71 15.55
N GLY A 51 -22.58 -11.04 15.38
CA GLY A 51 -23.43 -11.85 14.50
C GLY A 51 -23.05 -11.79 13.01
N PHE A 52 -21.79 -11.48 12.67
CA PHE A 52 -21.24 -11.67 11.34
C PHE A 52 -20.73 -13.10 11.18
N SER A 53 -20.88 -13.67 9.98
CA SER A 53 -20.22 -14.93 9.59
C SER A 53 -18.79 -14.63 9.15
N VAL A 54 -17.79 -15.18 9.84
CA VAL A 54 -16.38 -14.82 9.63
C VAL A 54 -15.62 -15.99 9.02
N GLU A 55 -14.90 -15.71 7.94
CA GLU A 55 -13.92 -16.58 7.30
C GLU A 55 -12.53 -15.94 7.42
N LYS A 56 -11.54 -16.67 7.94
CA LYS A 56 -10.14 -16.23 8.03
C LYS A 56 -9.30 -16.77 6.89
N SER A 57 -8.11 -16.21 6.72
CA SER A 57 -7.10 -16.66 5.76
C SER A 57 -7.58 -16.60 4.31
N VAL A 58 -8.26 -15.51 3.95
CA VAL A 58 -8.75 -15.28 2.59
C VAL A 58 -7.68 -14.59 1.72
N GLY A 59 -7.77 -14.74 0.39
CA GLY A 59 -6.92 -14.02 -0.54
C GLY A 59 -5.41 -14.29 -0.44
N GLY A 60 -5.01 -15.39 0.25
CA GLY A 60 -3.60 -15.81 0.34
C GLY A 60 -2.83 -15.29 1.56
N TYR A 61 -3.49 -14.67 2.54
CA TYR A 61 -2.87 -14.18 3.77
C TYR A 61 -3.51 -14.82 5.00
N GLU A 62 -2.72 -15.42 5.89
CA GLU A 62 -3.22 -16.08 7.10
C GLU A 62 -3.96 -15.14 8.05
N THR A 63 -3.54 -13.89 8.10
CA THR A 63 -4.08 -12.87 8.99
C THR A 63 -5.19 -12.01 8.34
N SER A 64 -5.60 -12.33 7.12
CA SER A 64 -6.75 -11.71 6.47
C SER A 64 -8.06 -12.35 6.91
N PHE A 65 -9.15 -11.64 6.72
CA PHE A 65 -10.49 -12.18 6.95
C PHE A 65 -11.54 -11.56 6.03
N ARG A 66 -12.65 -12.29 5.87
CA ARG A 66 -13.90 -11.84 5.26
C ARG A 66 -15.02 -12.10 6.26
N ALA A 67 -15.78 -11.08 6.62
CA ALA A 67 -16.92 -11.22 7.52
C ALA A 67 -18.19 -10.70 6.82
N GLU A 68 -19.21 -11.51 6.78
CA GLU A 68 -20.47 -11.23 6.06
C GLU A 68 -21.66 -11.14 7.00
N TRP A 69 -22.54 -10.19 6.72
CA TRP A 69 -23.87 -10.13 7.28
C TRP A 69 -24.88 -9.74 6.19
N LYS A 70 -25.95 -10.53 6.06
CA LYS A 70 -27.03 -10.33 5.08
C LYS A 70 -28.29 -9.81 5.73
N HIS A 71 -28.90 -8.81 5.09
CA HIS A 71 -30.21 -8.29 5.42
C HIS A 71 -31.17 -8.51 4.25
N GLY A 72 -32.13 -9.44 4.40
CA GLY A 72 -33.06 -9.80 3.35
C GLY A 72 -32.42 -10.59 2.19
N GLU A 73 -33.14 -10.64 1.07
CA GLU A 73 -32.72 -11.34 -0.16
C GLU A 73 -32.39 -10.33 -1.26
N GLY A 74 -31.22 -10.44 -1.88
CA GLY A 74 -30.75 -9.53 -2.93
C GLY A 74 -30.23 -8.20 -2.39
N GLY A 75 -30.35 -7.12 -3.19
CA GLY A 75 -29.78 -5.80 -2.87
C GLY A 75 -28.27 -5.69 -3.08
N PRO A 76 -27.66 -4.52 -2.85
CA PRO A 76 -26.24 -4.29 -3.06
C PRO A 76 -25.37 -5.01 -2.02
N VAL A 77 -24.18 -5.42 -2.45
CA VAL A 77 -23.12 -5.94 -1.60
C VAL A 77 -22.12 -4.81 -1.32
N ILE A 78 -22.07 -4.36 -0.07
CA ILE A 78 -21.26 -3.21 0.37
C ILE A 78 -20.06 -3.72 1.15
N GLY A 79 -18.86 -3.43 0.64
CA GLY A 79 -17.61 -3.76 1.27
C GLY A 79 -17.10 -2.65 2.20
N ILE A 80 -16.56 -3.04 3.35
CA ILE A 80 -15.80 -2.17 4.25
C ILE A 80 -14.41 -2.81 4.41
N LEU A 81 -13.37 -2.09 4.04
CA LEU A 81 -12.00 -2.57 4.08
C LEU A 81 -11.28 -1.98 5.28
N CYS A 82 -10.52 -2.79 6.02
CA CYS A 82 -9.73 -2.33 7.15
C CYS A 82 -8.31 -2.91 7.16
N GLU A 83 -7.37 -2.04 7.43
CA GLU A 83 -5.96 -2.33 7.65
C GLU A 83 -5.70 -2.34 9.17
N TYR A 84 -4.67 -3.06 9.60
CA TYR A 84 -4.28 -3.18 11.01
C TYR A 84 -2.80 -3.53 11.21
N ASP A 85 -1.99 -3.47 10.15
CA ASP A 85 -0.54 -3.62 10.23
C ASP A 85 0.15 -2.35 10.72
N ALA A 86 1.32 -2.52 11.32
CA ALA A 86 2.17 -1.45 11.80
C ALA A 86 3.43 -1.29 10.94
N LEU A 87 4.15 -0.19 11.11
CA LEU A 87 5.43 0.11 10.49
C LEU A 87 6.57 -0.45 11.34
N GLU A 88 7.46 -1.24 10.73
CA GLU A 88 8.62 -1.81 11.43
C GLU A 88 9.55 -0.71 11.98
N GLY A 89 9.80 -0.75 13.28
CA GLY A 89 10.61 0.24 13.98
C GLY A 89 9.91 1.55 14.33
N LEU A 90 8.66 1.76 13.89
CA LEU A 90 7.87 2.96 14.17
C LEU A 90 6.53 2.65 14.87
N GLY A 91 6.07 1.40 14.83
CA GLY A 91 4.76 1.03 15.36
C GLY A 91 3.62 1.57 14.49
N HIS A 92 2.49 1.91 15.10
CA HIS A 92 1.30 2.39 14.39
C HIS A 92 1.36 3.87 13.97
N GLY A 93 2.49 4.29 13.37
CA GLY A 93 2.69 5.65 12.87
C GLY A 93 1.74 6.06 11.73
N CYS A 94 1.20 5.08 10.98
CA CYS A 94 0.20 5.33 9.93
C CYS A 94 -1.25 5.37 10.45
N GLY A 95 -1.49 4.96 11.70
CA GLY A 95 -2.81 5.03 12.34
C GLY A 95 -3.73 3.85 12.05
N HIS A 96 -3.25 2.73 11.50
CA HIS A 96 -4.05 1.54 11.18
C HIS A 96 -4.72 0.91 12.43
N HIS A 97 -4.14 1.09 13.64
CA HIS A 97 -4.76 0.64 14.89
C HIS A 97 -6.18 1.19 15.12
N MET A 98 -6.47 2.40 14.60
CA MET A 98 -7.80 3.02 14.69
C MET A 98 -8.74 2.58 13.56
N GLN A 99 -8.18 2.21 12.42
CA GLN A 99 -8.94 1.94 11.20
C GLN A 99 -9.81 0.69 11.34
N GLY A 100 -9.24 -0.43 11.81
CA GLY A 100 -9.99 -1.66 12.07
C GLY A 100 -11.21 -1.40 12.96
N PRO A 101 -11.03 -0.97 14.21
CA PRO A 101 -12.14 -0.69 15.13
C PRO A 101 -13.19 0.27 14.57
N SER A 102 -12.79 1.37 13.90
CA SER A 102 -13.72 2.32 13.29
C SER A 102 -14.57 1.69 12.18
N CYS A 103 -13.96 0.91 11.31
CA CYS A 103 -14.65 0.17 10.25
C CYS A 103 -15.66 -0.83 10.81
N LEU A 104 -15.27 -1.55 11.85
CA LEU A 104 -16.14 -2.53 12.51
C LEU A 104 -17.31 -1.86 13.23
N GLY A 105 -17.05 -0.77 13.93
CA GLY A 105 -18.10 0.03 14.58
C GLY A 105 -19.13 0.55 13.58
N ALA A 106 -18.68 1.00 12.41
CA ALA A 106 -19.57 1.42 11.34
C ALA A 106 -20.39 0.24 10.78
N ALA A 107 -19.78 -0.93 10.56
CA ALA A 107 -20.49 -2.12 10.08
C ALA A 107 -21.57 -2.59 11.06
N VAL A 108 -21.26 -2.63 12.35
CA VAL A 108 -22.22 -3.02 13.41
C VAL A 108 -23.36 -1.99 13.52
N ALA A 109 -23.06 -0.69 13.47
CA ALA A 109 -24.08 0.35 13.50
C ALA A 109 -25.02 0.26 12.29
N LEU A 110 -24.50 0.04 11.07
CA LEU A 110 -25.28 -0.17 9.86
C LEU A 110 -26.20 -1.39 10.01
N LYS A 111 -25.67 -2.49 10.54
CA LYS A 111 -26.45 -3.70 10.83
C LYS A 111 -27.61 -3.41 11.81
N GLU A 112 -27.34 -2.74 12.93
CA GLU A 112 -28.36 -2.44 13.95
C GLU A 112 -29.43 -1.44 13.48
N CYS A 113 -29.08 -0.61 12.51
CA CYS A 113 -29.97 0.38 11.92
C CYS A 113 -30.55 -0.07 10.57
N ALA A 114 -30.44 -1.34 10.20
CA ALA A 114 -30.99 -1.85 8.95
C ALA A 114 -32.49 -1.61 8.85
N GLY A 115 -32.93 -0.98 7.76
CA GLY A 115 -34.34 -0.70 7.47
C GLY A 115 -35.02 -1.88 6.77
N GLU A 116 -35.91 -1.60 5.83
CA GLU A 116 -36.63 -2.65 5.07
C GLU A 116 -35.87 -3.09 3.80
N GLU A 117 -35.00 -2.25 3.27
CA GLU A 117 -34.28 -2.51 2.02
C GLU A 117 -33.20 -3.58 2.20
N PRO A 118 -33.16 -4.59 1.34
CA PRO A 118 -32.16 -5.66 1.45
C PRO A 118 -30.78 -5.19 1.03
N PHE A 119 -29.74 -5.64 1.73
CA PHE A 119 -28.34 -5.46 1.38
C PHE A 119 -27.45 -6.47 2.11
N THR A 120 -26.23 -6.59 1.65
CA THR A 120 -25.19 -7.40 2.30
C THR A 120 -24.03 -6.52 2.71
N LEU A 121 -23.58 -6.63 3.95
CA LEU A 121 -22.32 -6.04 4.43
C LEU A 121 -21.23 -7.09 4.40
N VAL A 122 -20.07 -6.73 3.84
CA VAL A 122 -18.87 -7.55 3.87
C VAL A 122 -17.72 -6.72 4.42
N VAL A 123 -17.16 -7.13 5.56
CA VAL A 123 -15.96 -6.51 6.11
C VAL A 123 -14.75 -7.36 5.71
N TYR A 124 -13.79 -6.74 5.04
CA TYR A 124 -12.52 -7.37 4.69
C TYR A 124 -11.40 -6.83 5.56
N GLY A 125 -10.71 -7.74 6.25
CA GLY A 125 -9.42 -7.44 6.88
C GLY A 125 -8.29 -7.62 5.89
N THR A 126 -7.55 -6.54 5.65
CA THR A 126 -6.49 -6.47 4.63
C THR A 126 -5.14 -6.18 5.29
N PRO A 127 -4.39 -7.25 5.73
CA PRO A 127 -3.12 -7.11 6.43
C PRO A 127 -1.99 -6.64 5.52
N ALA A 128 -0.84 -6.29 6.10
CA ALA A 128 0.42 -6.03 5.38
C ALA A 128 0.32 -4.97 4.26
N GLU A 129 -0.43 -3.90 4.48
CA GLU A 129 -0.54 -2.80 3.51
C GLU A 129 0.81 -2.15 3.27
N GLU A 130 1.52 -1.79 4.34
CA GLU A 130 2.77 -1.03 4.34
C GLU A 130 3.97 -1.77 3.71
N THR A 131 3.87 -3.06 3.56
CA THR A 131 5.01 -3.88 3.12
C THR A 131 4.74 -4.71 1.88
N LEU A 132 3.62 -5.41 1.81
CA LEU A 132 3.30 -6.35 0.75
C LEU A 132 2.22 -5.85 -0.20
N GLY A 133 1.46 -4.81 0.20
CA GLY A 133 0.33 -4.32 -0.59
C GLY A 133 -0.73 -5.40 -0.80
N SER A 134 -1.09 -6.11 0.27
CA SER A 134 -1.89 -7.35 0.22
C SER A 134 -3.17 -7.28 -0.60
N LYS A 135 -3.82 -6.12 -0.66
CA LYS A 135 -5.05 -5.92 -1.46
C LYS A 135 -4.84 -6.27 -2.94
N CYS A 136 -3.65 -6.00 -3.50
CA CYS A 136 -3.35 -6.32 -4.89
C CYS A 136 -3.36 -7.84 -5.14
N ASP A 137 -2.82 -8.61 -4.21
CA ASP A 137 -2.81 -10.07 -4.31
C ASP A 137 -4.18 -10.68 -3.94
N MET A 138 -4.86 -10.12 -2.94
CA MET A 138 -6.22 -10.51 -2.60
C MET A 138 -7.19 -10.33 -3.78
N ILE A 139 -7.07 -9.24 -4.57
CA ILE A 139 -7.82 -9.05 -5.83
C ILE A 139 -7.52 -10.19 -6.82
N LYS A 140 -6.25 -10.48 -7.06
CA LYS A 140 -5.83 -11.56 -7.98
C LYS A 140 -6.35 -12.92 -7.54
N ASN A 141 -6.48 -13.13 -6.23
CA ASN A 141 -6.99 -14.36 -5.62
C ASN A 141 -8.51 -14.37 -5.43
N GLY A 142 -9.23 -13.45 -6.07
CA GLY A 142 -10.69 -13.46 -6.18
C GLY A 142 -11.45 -12.70 -5.09
N CYS A 143 -10.76 -12.02 -4.16
CA CYS A 143 -11.42 -11.17 -3.18
C CYS A 143 -12.03 -9.92 -3.83
N PHE A 144 -13.05 -9.36 -3.19
CA PHE A 144 -13.74 -8.10 -3.53
C PHE A 144 -14.59 -8.14 -4.81
N HIS A 145 -14.56 -9.21 -5.62
CA HIS A 145 -15.28 -9.25 -6.91
C HIS A 145 -16.80 -9.25 -6.75
N GLU A 146 -17.31 -9.68 -5.60
CA GLU A 146 -18.74 -9.66 -5.27
C GLU A 146 -19.27 -8.30 -4.84
N LEU A 147 -18.38 -7.32 -4.58
CA LEU A 147 -18.78 -6.02 -4.05
C LEU A 147 -19.29 -5.07 -5.14
N ASP A 148 -20.47 -4.50 -4.93
CA ASP A 148 -20.98 -3.39 -5.76
C ASP A 148 -20.32 -2.06 -5.40
N ALA A 149 -19.95 -1.87 -4.14
CA ALA A 149 -19.18 -0.71 -3.64
C ALA A 149 -18.26 -1.13 -2.49
N ALA A 150 -17.11 -0.48 -2.39
CA ALA A 150 -16.16 -0.67 -1.30
C ALA A 150 -15.80 0.68 -0.67
N PHE A 151 -15.79 0.72 0.66
CA PHE A 151 -15.43 1.88 1.45
C PHE A 151 -14.26 1.56 2.37
N MET A 152 -13.41 2.54 2.58
CA MET A 152 -12.30 2.47 3.51
C MET A 152 -12.13 3.83 4.19
N MET A 153 -11.90 3.83 5.49
CA MET A 153 -11.48 5.00 6.25
C MET A 153 -9.98 4.91 6.50
N HIS A 154 -9.27 6.02 6.41
CA HIS A 154 -7.86 6.09 6.76
C HIS A 154 -7.57 7.35 7.57
N GLY A 155 -6.68 7.24 8.57
CA GLY A 155 -6.26 8.36 9.39
C GLY A 155 -5.61 9.46 8.53
N SER A 156 -6.01 10.72 8.77
CA SER A 156 -5.48 11.88 8.05
C SER A 156 -5.54 13.12 8.94
N PRO A 157 -4.65 14.11 8.78
CA PRO A 157 -4.70 15.38 9.50
C PRO A 157 -5.98 16.19 9.27
N THR A 158 -6.69 15.92 8.18
CA THR A 158 -7.95 16.60 7.82
C THR A 158 -9.01 15.60 7.42
N THR A 159 -10.28 15.87 7.80
CA THR A 159 -11.42 15.07 7.35
C THR A 159 -11.74 15.39 5.89
N CYS A 160 -11.72 14.37 5.03
CA CYS A 160 -11.90 14.50 3.60
C CYS A 160 -12.67 13.26 3.07
N THR A 161 -13.63 13.46 2.17
CA THR A 161 -14.46 12.39 1.60
C THR A 161 -14.06 12.03 0.16
N ASP A 162 -13.26 12.87 -0.49
CA ASP A 162 -12.79 12.67 -1.87
C ASP A 162 -11.27 12.84 -1.90
N VAL A 163 -10.57 11.80 -1.51
CA VAL A 163 -9.11 11.78 -1.52
C VAL A 163 -8.62 11.34 -2.90
N LYS A 164 -7.85 12.22 -3.55
CA LYS A 164 -7.12 11.85 -4.76
C LYS A 164 -5.88 11.07 -4.39
N CYS A 165 -5.82 9.81 -4.80
CA CYS A 165 -4.64 8.97 -4.64
C CYS A 165 -3.75 9.01 -5.89
N LEU A 166 -2.43 9.07 -5.69
CA LEU A 166 -1.47 8.93 -6.76
C LEU A 166 -1.32 7.46 -7.17
N ALA A 167 -1.37 7.19 -8.47
CA ALA A 167 -0.86 5.93 -8.98
C ALA A 167 0.66 5.90 -8.74
N ASP A 168 1.20 4.76 -8.32
CA ASP A 168 2.63 4.54 -8.07
C ASP A 168 3.17 3.40 -8.92
N GLN A 169 4.37 3.57 -9.41
CA GLN A 169 5.17 2.49 -9.96
C GLN A 169 6.62 2.62 -9.50
N SER A 170 7.05 1.65 -8.71
CA SER A 170 8.38 1.61 -8.13
C SER A 170 9.28 0.59 -8.80
N PHE A 171 10.57 0.89 -8.89
CA PHE A 171 11.58 0.07 -9.55
C PHE A 171 12.82 -0.09 -8.68
N ARG A 172 13.42 -1.27 -8.77
CA ARG A 172 14.79 -1.53 -8.38
C ARG A 172 15.64 -1.63 -9.65
N VAL A 173 16.70 -0.84 -9.71
CA VAL A 173 17.65 -0.86 -10.84
C VAL A 173 19.00 -1.28 -10.31
N THR A 174 19.57 -2.32 -10.90
CA THR A 174 20.93 -2.78 -10.60
C THR A 174 21.81 -2.56 -11.83
N PHE A 175 22.86 -1.77 -11.68
CA PHE A 175 23.90 -1.62 -12.69
C PHE A 175 25.06 -2.55 -12.39
N HIS A 176 25.62 -3.17 -13.45
CA HIS A 176 26.74 -4.10 -13.40
C HIS A 176 27.92 -3.56 -14.20
N GLY A 177 28.98 -3.23 -13.50
CA GLY A 177 30.19 -2.68 -14.08
C GLY A 177 31.36 -3.66 -14.09
N LYS A 178 32.56 -3.11 -14.27
CA LYS A 178 33.81 -3.87 -14.29
C LYS A 178 34.75 -3.27 -13.25
N ARG A 179 35.25 -4.11 -12.33
CA ARG A 179 36.18 -3.72 -11.27
C ARG A 179 37.54 -3.35 -11.82
N ALA A 180 38.16 -2.32 -11.25
CA ALA A 180 39.55 -1.96 -11.45
C ALA A 180 40.08 -1.21 -10.22
N HIS A 181 41.41 -1.13 -10.10
CA HIS A 181 42.01 -0.28 -9.10
C HIS A 181 41.92 1.19 -9.56
N ALA A 182 41.22 2.03 -8.82
CA ALA A 182 40.87 3.38 -9.26
C ALA A 182 42.08 4.31 -9.54
N ALA A 183 43.22 4.07 -8.91
CA ALA A 183 44.43 4.88 -9.09
C ALA A 183 45.46 4.26 -10.05
N LEU A 184 45.49 2.93 -10.21
CA LEU A 184 46.53 2.24 -11.00
C LEU A 184 46.12 1.88 -12.41
N ALA A 185 44.86 1.55 -12.61
CA ALA A 185 44.36 1.08 -13.92
C ALA A 185 42.87 1.42 -14.10
N PRO A 186 42.43 2.68 -13.86
CA PRO A 186 41.01 3.05 -13.95
C PRO A 186 40.40 2.83 -15.33
N GLU A 187 41.21 2.91 -16.40
CA GLU A 187 40.80 2.70 -17.77
C GLU A 187 40.30 1.26 -18.06
N GLN A 188 40.67 0.31 -17.21
CA GLN A 188 40.23 -1.08 -17.32
C GLN A 188 38.86 -1.32 -16.64
N GLY A 189 38.40 -0.38 -15.84
CA GLY A 189 37.14 -0.42 -15.11
C GLY A 189 35.96 0.16 -15.91
N ARG A 190 34.77 -0.14 -15.43
CA ARG A 190 33.49 0.50 -15.80
C ARG A 190 32.69 0.66 -14.53
N SER A 191 32.41 1.90 -14.16
CA SER A 191 31.78 2.19 -12.88
C SER A 191 30.24 2.03 -12.95
N ALA A 192 29.71 1.06 -12.25
CA ALA A 192 28.27 0.91 -12.07
C ALA A 192 27.66 2.11 -11.31
N PHE A 193 28.45 2.77 -10.45
CA PHE A 193 27.95 3.92 -9.70
C PHE A 193 27.82 5.18 -10.58
N ASP A 194 28.70 5.34 -11.58
CA ASP A 194 28.57 6.43 -12.54
C ASP A 194 27.27 6.31 -13.34
N ALA A 195 26.88 5.08 -13.73
CA ALA A 195 25.57 4.85 -14.36
C ALA A 195 24.41 5.28 -13.43
N LEU A 196 24.48 4.98 -12.15
CA LEU A 196 23.46 5.37 -11.18
C LEU A 196 23.38 6.90 -11.02
N LEU A 197 24.53 7.59 -10.99
CA LEU A 197 24.58 9.05 -10.95
C LEU A 197 24.01 9.68 -12.22
N VAL A 198 24.32 9.13 -13.40
CA VAL A 198 23.73 9.57 -14.67
C VAL A 198 22.22 9.36 -14.67
N ALA A 199 21.73 8.21 -14.15
CA ALA A 199 20.31 7.95 -14.03
C ALA A 199 19.61 8.98 -13.13
N PHE A 200 20.18 9.33 -11.97
CA PHE A 200 19.64 10.36 -11.09
C PHE A 200 19.57 11.73 -11.80
N ASN A 201 20.65 12.14 -12.48
CA ASN A 201 20.64 13.38 -13.26
C ASN A 201 19.61 13.36 -14.40
N GLY A 202 19.44 12.20 -15.08
CA GLY A 202 18.43 12.03 -16.11
C GLY A 202 17.00 12.21 -15.58
N ILE A 203 16.72 11.76 -14.35
CA ILE A 203 15.44 12.01 -13.66
C ILE A 203 15.25 13.51 -13.40
N GLU A 204 16.28 14.23 -12.95
CA GLU A 204 16.19 15.67 -12.72
C GLU A 204 15.92 16.44 -14.01
N PHE A 205 16.50 16.04 -15.14
CA PHE A 205 16.20 16.65 -16.44
C PHE A 205 14.77 16.36 -16.90
N LEU A 206 14.25 15.15 -16.63
CA LEU A 206 12.86 14.81 -16.94
C LEU A 206 11.87 15.59 -16.09
N ARG A 207 12.22 15.93 -14.85
CA ARG A 207 11.35 16.60 -13.88
C ARG A 207 10.75 17.92 -14.40
N GLU A 208 11.48 18.66 -15.25
CA GLU A 208 11.01 19.89 -15.86
C GLU A 208 9.95 19.65 -16.96
N HIS A 209 9.90 18.44 -17.53
CA HIS A 209 9.11 18.13 -18.71
C HIS A 209 7.93 17.17 -18.41
N VAL A 210 7.40 17.21 -17.20
CA VAL A 210 6.24 16.44 -16.74
C VAL A 210 5.24 17.36 -16.04
N PRO A 211 3.93 16.99 -15.98
CA PRO A 211 2.94 17.74 -15.21
C PRO A 211 3.30 17.93 -13.73
N ASP A 212 2.80 19.00 -13.12
CA ASP A 212 3.11 19.40 -11.74
C ASP A 212 2.74 18.37 -10.68
N ASP A 213 1.81 17.46 -10.97
CA ASP A 213 1.37 16.39 -10.08
C ASP A 213 2.28 15.17 -10.11
N VAL A 214 3.16 15.05 -11.11
CA VAL A 214 4.12 13.95 -11.18
C VAL A 214 5.14 14.06 -10.06
N ARG A 215 5.37 12.94 -9.37
CA ARG A 215 6.40 12.82 -8.33
C ARG A 215 7.38 11.71 -8.71
N MET A 216 8.66 12.03 -8.65
CA MET A 216 9.76 11.10 -8.93
C MET A 216 10.75 11.16 -7.79
N HIS A 217 10.94 10.01 -7.13
CA HIS A 217 11.86 9.86 -6.01
C HIS A 217 12.87 8.77 -6.30
N TYR A 218 14.06 8.90 -5.74
CA TYR A 218 15.11 7.89 -5.87
C TYR A 218 16.02 7.87 -4.65
N THR A 219 16.70 6.75 -4.47
CA THR A 219 17.74 6.61 -3.44
C THR A 219 18.74 5.53 -3.86
N VAL A 220 19.93 5.58 -3.26
CA VAL A 220 20.91 4.49 -3.31
C VAL A 220 20.43 3.39 -2.36
N ALA A 221 20.26 2.16 -2.86
CA ALA A 221 19.78 1.05 -2.05
C ALA A 221 20.89 0.22 -1.40
N GLU A 222 22.10 0.21 -2.02
CA GLU A 222 23.28 -0.49 -1.51
C GLU A 222 24.52 0.39 -1.72
N LEU A 223 25.40 0.45 -0.74
CA LEU A 223 26.65 1.21 -0.85
C LEU A 223 27.52 0.64 -1.98
N PRO A 224 28.07 1.48 -2.88
CA PRO A 224 28.81 1.02 -4.08
C PRO A 224 30.19 0.45 -3.78
N GLY A 225 30.68 0.56 -2.54
CA GLY A 225 31.98 0.06 -2.12
C GLY A 225 32.98 1.17 -1.78
N PRO A 226 34.26 0.82 -1.54
CA PRO A 226 35.30 1.78 -1.17
C PRO A 226 35.75 2.64 -2.36
N ALA A 227 36.15 3.89 -2.08
CA ALA A 227 36.47 4.91 -3.09
C ALA A 227 37.67 4.58 -3.98
N ASN A 228 38.59 3.71 -3.54
CA ASN A 228 39.79 3.31 -4.28
C ASN A 228 39.58 2.11 -5.22
N VAL A 229 38.34 1.64 -5.36
CA VAL A 229 37.96 0.54 -6.27
C VAL A 229 36.82 1.00 -7.16
N VAL A 230 36.95 0.82 -8.47
CA VAL A 230 35.87 1.09 -9.44
C VAL A 230 34.68 0.19 -9.11
N PRO A 231 33.46 0.76 -8.80
CA PRO A 231 32.32 -0.01 -8.37
C PRO A 231 31.81 -0.96 -9.44
N VAL A 232 31.70 -2.25 -9.09
CA VAL A 232 31.22 -3.31 -10.00
C VAL A 232 29.71 -3.49 -9.95
N LYS A 233 29.08 -3.02 -8.87
CA LYS A 233 27.61 -3.08 -8.68
C LYS A 233 27.14 -1.81 -8.02
N SER A 234 26.00 -1.28 -8.47
CA SER A 234 25.27 -0.21 -7.80
C SER A 234 23.79 -0.42 -7.94
N VAL A 235 23.06 -0.17 -6.87
CA VAL A 235 21.62 -0.41 -6.82
C VAL A 235 20.89 0.86 -6.41
N GLY A 236 19.95 1.28 -7.25
CA GLY A 236 19.01 2.36 -6.96
C GLY A 236 17.58 1.88 -6.79
N LYS A 237 16.82 2.55 -5.95
CA LYS A 237 15.36 2.44 -5.89
C LYS A 237 14.75 3.72 -6.41
N PHE A 238 13.67 3.57 -7.18
CA PHE A 238 12.95 4.67 -7.81
C PHE A 238 11.44 4.50 -7.57
N SER A 239 10.73 5.59 -7.28
CA SER A 239 9.28 5.64 -7.17
C SER A 239 8.76 6.76 -8.08
N LEU A 240 7.85 6.42 -8.97
CA LEU A 240 7.25 7.31 -9.97
C LEU A 240 5.76 7.37 -9.68
N ARG A 241 5.19 8.58 -9.56
CA ARG A 241 3.79 8.77 -9.17
C ARG A 241 3.11 9.85 -10.01
N SER A 242 1.82 9.68 -10.30
CA SER A 242 0.95 10.68 -10.91
C SER A 242 -0.51 10.40 -10.54
N PHE A 243 -1.36 11.43 -10.54
CA PHE A 243 -2.81 11.24 -10.44
C PHE A 243 -3.42 10.63 -11.72
N SER A 244 -2.71 10.69 -12.85
CA SER A 244 -3.13 10.08 -14.10
C SER A 244 -2.34 8.82 -14.40
N LYS A 245 -3.04 7.70 -14.60
CA LYS A 245 -2.44 6.43 -15.03
C LYS A 245 -1.77 6.53 -16.40
N GLU A 246 -2.34 7.32 -17.30
CA GLU A 246 -1.78 7.50 -18.65
C GLU A 246 -0.50 8.34 -18.59
N GLU A 247 -0.47 9.41 -17.80
CA GLU A 247 0.75 10.18 -17.56
C GLU A 247 1.83 9.32 -16.92
N LEU A 248 1.47 8.52 -15.90
CA LEU A 248 2.44 7.62 -15.25
C LEU A 248 3.06 6.64 -16.25
N LYS A 249 2.29 6.08 -17.20
CA LYS A 249 2.83 5.22 -18.26
C LYS A 249 3.85 5.96 -19.13
N GLY A 250 3.57 7.21 -19.49
CA GLY A 250 4.49 8.07 -20.24
C GLY A 250 5.78 8.32 -19.47
N VAL A 251 5.68 8.67 -18.18
CA VAL A 251 6.83 8.88 -17.27
C VAL A 251 7.65 7.62 -17.13
N VAL A 252 7.01 6.46 -16.95
CA VAL A 252 7.69 5.15 -16.86
C VAL A 252 8.43 4.80 -18.16
N SER A 253 7.85 5.11 -19.30
CA SER A 253 8.54 4.91 -20.59
C SER A 253 9.82 5.75 -20.66
N ARG A 254 9.74 7.04 -20.35
CA ARG A 254 10.89 7.94 -20.30
C ARG A 254 11.93 7.53 -19.26
N PHE A 255 11.48 7.06 -18.10
CA PHE A 255 12.37 6.51 -17.07
C PHE A 255 13.19 5.32 -17.60
N LYS A 256 12.55 4.38 -18.30
CA LYS A 256 13.26 3.22 -18.91
C LYS A 256 14.31 3.67 -19.92
N ASP A 257 14.02 4.69 -20.72
CA ASP A 257 14.98 5.26 -21.67
C ASP A 257 16.17 5.91 -20.93
N ILE A 258 15.94 6.60 -19.83
CA ILE A 258 16.98 7.19 -18.97
C ILE A 258 17.89 6.10 -18.43
N ILE A 259 17.34 5.02 -17.87
CA ILE A 259 18.14 3.91 -17.33
C ILE A 259 19.00 3.26 -18.42
N LYS A 260 18.41 3.02 -19.59
CA LYS A 260 19.15 2.51 -20.76
C LYS A 260 20.26 3.47 -21.21
N GLY A 261 19.96 4.76 -21.29
CA GLY A 261 20.94 5.80 -21.64
C GLY A 261 22.06 5.90 -20.63
N ALA A 262 21.77 5.82 -19.34
CA ALA A 262 22.76 5.82 -18.27
C ALA A 262 23.73 4.62 -18.37
N ALA A 263 23.21 3.43 -18.62
CA ALA A 263 24.02 2.23 -18.84
C ALA A 263 24.95 2.37 -20.04
N LEU A 264 24.43 2.90 -21.17
CA LEU A 264 25.23 3.15 -22.38
C LEU A 264 26.35 4.17 -22.14
N ILE A 265 26.08 5.28 -21.45
CA ILE A 265 27.05 6.32 -21.14
C ILE A 265 28.18 5.77 -20.28
N ALA A 266 27.88 4.97 -19.27
CA ALA A 266 28.87 4.39 -18.35
C ALA A 266 29.54 3.11 -18.92
N GLY A 267 29.02 2.54 -20.02
CA GLY A 267 29.52 1.30 -20.63
C GLY A 267 29.32 0.08 -19.72
N VAL A 268 28.13 -0.04 -19.11
CA VAL A 268 27.76 -1.10 -18.14
C VAL A 268 26.46 -1.78 -18.55
N ASP A 269 26.19 -2.95 -17.97
CA ASP A 269 24.91 -3.64 -18.08
C ASP A 269 23.95 -3.21 -16.95
N TYR A 270 22.65 -3.51 -17.10
CA TYR A 270 21.66 -3.22 -16.07
C TYR A 270 20.53 -4.24 -16.02
N GLU A 271 19.95 -4.37 -14.84
CA GLU A 271 18.68 -5.05 -14.57
C GLU A 271 17.67 -4.04 -14.05
N LEU A 272 16.42 -4.16 -14.51
CA LEU A 272 15.32 -3.28 -14.10
C LEU A 272 14.15 -4.13 -13.66
N GLU A 273 13.87 -4.11 -12.34
CA GLU A 273 12.85 -4.90 -11.70
C GLU A 273 11.72 -3.98 -11.19
N PRO A 274 10.47 -4.18 -11.62
CA PRO A 274 9.33 -3.55 -10.97
C PRO A 274 9.17 -4.13 -9.56
N VAL A 275 9.07 -3.27 -8.54
CA VAL A 275 8.97 -3.68 -7.13
C VAL A 275 7.53 -3.61 -6.64
N SER A 276 6.83 -2.56 -6.99
CA SER A 276 5.43 -2.38 -6.63
C SER A 276 4.73 -1.50 -7.68
N TYR A 277 3.42 -1.58 -7.73
CA TYR A 277 2.60 -0.66 -8.51
C TYR A 277 1.22 -0.53 -7.86
N THR A 278 0.70 0.69 -7.83
CA THR A 278 -0.68 1.00 -7.42
C THR A 278 -1.39 1.61 -8.62
N HIS A 279 -2.57 1.11 -8.94
CA HIS A 279 -3.35 1.64 -10.05
C HIS A 279 -4.53 2.47 -9.53
N LEU A 280 -4.68 3.68 -10.05
CA LEU A 280 -5.98 4.36 -10.05
C LEU A 280 -6.90 3.68 -11.05
N ARG A 281 -8.16 3.53 -10.69
CA ARG A 281 -9.23 3.12 -11.60
C ARG A 281 -9.63 4.24 -12.54
#